data_da50e6a0c2f69caf691ca11d721f3d1e
#
_entry.id   da50e6a0c2f69caf691ca11d721f3d1e
#
_cell.length_a   1.000
_cell.length_b   1.000
_cell.length_c   1.000
_cell.angle_alpha   90.00
_cell.angle_beta   90.00
_cell.angle_gamma   90.00
#
_symmetry.space_group_name_H-M   'P 1'
#
loop_
_entity.id
_entity.type
_entity.pdbx_description
1 polymer ?
#
loop_
_entity_poly.entity_id
_entity_poly.type
_entity_poly.pdbx_seq_one_letter_code
_entity_poly.pdbx_strand_id
1 'polypeptide(L)'
;MSRPYVHGYDPRENERLQDQAGTLVELLHSDTSYPPGSEVLEAGCGVGAQTVTLAQRIPSARFTSVDISANSLAEAKRTTDAAGLTNVRFEQADIFSLPFAPESFDHVFVCFVLEHLSQPVEALVILNKLLRPGGTITVIEGDHGSTYFHPDSSAAHVAIRCLIELQRLAGGNALIGRRLYPLMVESGLEAVHVSPRMVYVDSSKPGLVDGFTRKTFTAMIEGVRESAIKAGLTDPETFDAAVRDLHRTAEADGVFCYTFFKGVGEKSRCS
;
A
#
# COMPACT_ATOMS: atom_id res chain seq x y z
N MET A 1 9.42 0.96 20.55
CA MET A 1 8.16 1.72 20.66
C MET A 1 7.58 1.79 19.26
N SER A 2 6.39 1.23 19.04
CA SER A 2 5.70 1.31 17.75
C SER A 2 5.43 2.78 17.43
N ARG A 3 5.86 3.23 16.24
CA ARG A 3 5.57 4.59 15.76
C ARG A 3 4.09 4.67 15.38
N PRO A 4 3.41 5.81 15.59
CA PRO A 4 2.01 5.93 15.23
C PRO A 4 1.86 5.87 13.70
N TYR A 5 0.95 5.00 13.23
CA TYR A 5 0.50 4.97 11.84
C TYR A 5 -0.29 6.26 11.55
N VAL A 6 0.09 7.00 10.50
CA VAL A 6 -0.44 8.36 10.22
C VAL A 6 -1.95 8.36 10.00
N HIS A 7 -2.50 7.31 9.39
CA HIS A 7 -3.93 7.18 9.09
C HIS A 7 -4.75 6.58 10.25
N GLY A 8 -4.10 6.07 11.31
CA GLY A 8 -4.77 5.43 12.44
C GLY A 8 -5.19 3.98 12.16
N TYR A 9 -5.93 3.39 13.12
CA TYR A 9 -6.43 2.00 13.06
C TYR A 9 -7.93 1.98 13.38
N ASP A 10 -8.68 3.00 12.96
CA ASP A 10 -10.11 3.08 13.20
C ASP A 10 -10.95 2.33 12.13
N PRO A 11 -12.25 2.06 12.39
CA PRO A 11 -13.10 1.35 11.44
C PRO A 11 -13.24 2.02 10.07
N ARG A 12 -13.17 3.36 9.97
CA ARG A 12 -13.25 4.10 8.70
C ARG A 12 -12.01 3.85 7.85
N GLU A 13 -10.84 3.78 8.48
CA GLU A 13 -9.59 3.45 7.78
C GLU A 13 -9.63 2.00 7.26
N ASN A 14 -10.15 1.05 8.04
CA ASN A 14 -10.30 -0.33 7.61
C ASN A 14 -11.23 -0.45 6.39
N GLU A 15 -12.36 0.26 6.38
CA GLU A 15 -13.28 0.32 5.23
C GLU A 15 -12.61 0.94 4.01
N ARG A 16 -11.88 2.03 4.18
CA ARG A 16 -11.11 2.67 3.11
C ARG A 16 -10.08 1.73 2.47
N LEU A 17 -9.35 0.95 3.29
CA LEU A 17 -8.37 -0.01 2.79
C LEU A 17 -9.02 -1.15 1.99
N GLN A 18 -10.21 -1.61 2.41
CA GLN A 18 -10.97 -2.62 1.68
C GLN A 18 -11.52 -2.07 0.36
N ASP A 19 -12.07 -0.86 0.36
CA ASP A 19 -12.55 -0.18 -0.85
C ASP A 19 -11.41 0.05 -1.86
N GLN A 20 -10.25 0.49 -1.38
CA GLN A 20 -9.05 0.66 -2.20
C GLN A 20 -8.62 -0.65 -2.84
N ALA A 21 -8.51 -1.72 -2.05
CA ALA A 21 -8.10 -3.03 -2.55
C ALA A 21 -9.08 -3.54 -3.60
N GLY A 22 -10.39 -3.50 -3.33
CA GLY A 22 -11.42 -3.94 -4.27
C GLY A 22 -11.45 -3.14 -5.58
N THR A 23 -11.27 -1.81 -5.49
CA THR A 23 -11.31 -0.91 -6.65
C THR A 23 -10.09 -1.07 -7.56
N LEU A 24 -8.91 -1.42 -7.00
CA LEU A 24 -7.64 -1.41 -7.72
C LEU A 24 -7.13 -2.82 -8.09
N VAL A 25 -7.90 -3.89 -7.86
CA VAL A 25 -7.48 -5.28 -8.08
C VAL A 25 -6.82 -5.49 -9.44
N GLU A 26 -7.50 -5.15 -10.52
CA GLU A 26 -6.99 -5.39 -11.87
C GLU A 26 -5.78 -4.51 -12.19
N LEU A 27 -5.75 -3.29 -11.69
CA LEU A 27 -4.61 -2.40 -11.91
C LEU A 27 -3.33 -2.92 -11.23
N LEU A 28 -3.45 -3.40 -9.98
CA LEU A 28 -2.29 -3.76 -9.16
C LEU A 28 -1.91 -5.24 -9.30
N HIS A 29 -2.89 -6.13 -9.56
CA HIS A 29 -2.69 -7.57 -9.45
C HIS A 29 -2.97 -8.36 -10.75
N SER A 30 -3.32 -7.73 -11.88
CA SER A 30 -3.58 -8.46 -13.15
C SER A 30 -2.42 -9.36 -13.57
N ASP A 31 -1.19 -8.98 -13.24
CA ASP A 31 0.06 -9.69 -13.54
C ASP A 31 0.74 -10.29 -12.29
N THR A 32 0.05 -10.36 -11.14
CA THR A 32 0.55 -11.07 -9.94
C THR A 32 0.15 -12.54 -10.02
N SER A 33 1.13 -13.43 -10.10
CA SER A 33 0.92 -14.87 -10.12
C SER A 33 2.10 -15.60 -9.46
N TYR A 34 1.80 -16.74 -8.86
CA TYR A 34 2.81 -17.62 -8.26
C TYR A 34 2.57 -19.06 -8.73
N PRO A 35 3.62 -19.86 -8.93
CA PRO A 35 3.48 -21.26 -9.28
C PRO A 35 2.65 -22.03 -8.25
N PRO A 36 1.94 -23.11 -8.64
CA PRO A 36 1.23 -23.96 -7.71
C PRO A 36 2.13 -24.51 -6.62
N GLY A 37 1.66 -24.48 -5.37
CA GLY A 37 2.42 -24.97 -4.21
C GLY A 37 3.42 -23.97 -3.63
N SER A 38 3.55 -22.76 -4.19
CA SER A 38 4.46 -21.74 -3.66
C SER A 38 4.14 -21.37 -2.21
N GLU A 39 5.19 -21.17 -1.42
CA GLU A 39 5.15 -20.56 -0.10
C GLU A 39 5.36 -19.04 -0.27
N VAL A 40 4.36 -18.25 0.07
CA VAL A 40 4.36 -16.78 -0.10
C VAL A 40 4.30 -16.11 1.27
N LEU A 41 5.25 -15.21 1.55
CA LEU A 41 5.18 -14.33 2.70
C LEU A 41 4.54 -13.00 2.28
N GLU A 42 3.44 -12.60 2.89
CA GLU A 42 2.91 -11.25 2.80
C GLU A 42 3.33 -10.48 4.05
N ALA A 43 4.18 -9.45 3.87
CA ALA A 43 4.71 -8.65 4.97
C ALA A 43 3.93 -7.33 5.09
N GLY A 44 3.30 -7.10 6.25
CA GLY A 44 2.44 -5.95 6.51
C GLY A 44 1.05 -6.11 5.90
N CYS A 45 0.36 -7.21 6.21
CA CYS A 45 -0.95 -7.51 5.62
C CYS A 45 -2.09 -6.60 6.10
N GLY A 46 -1.87 -5.83 7.18
CA GLY A 46 -2.90 -4.98 7.77
C GLY A 46 -4.18 -5.74 8.06
N VAL A 47 -5.31 -5.21 7.61
CA VAL A 47 -6.65 -5.81 7.76
C VAL A 47 -6.95 -6.90 6.73
N GLY A 48 -5.96 -7.35 5.97
CA GLY A 48 -6.10 -8.46 5.02
C GLY A 48 -6.74 -8.10 3.68
N ALA A 49 -6.82 -6.82 3.34
CA ALA A 49 -7.46 -6.37 2.11
C ALA A 49 -6.77 -6.93 0.85
N GLN A 50 -5.44 -6.95 0.83
CA GLN A 50 -4.67 -7.56 -0.27
C GLN A 50 -4.60 -9.09 -0.12
N THR A 51 -4.54 -9.60 1.12
CA THR A 51 -4.52 -11.04 1.43
C THR A 51 -5.68 -11.76 0.78
N VAL A 52 -6.91 -11.26 0.96
CA VAL A 52 -8.14 -11.86 0.38
C VAL A 52 -8.02 -11.91 -1.15
N THR A 53 -7.63 -10.79 -1.78
CA THR A 53 -7.48 -10.71 -3.23
C THR A 53 -6.46 -11.74 -3.76
N LEU A 54 -5.28 -11.81 -3.15
CA LEU A 54 -4.22 -12.71 -3.60
C LEU A 54 -4.59 -14.18 -3.37
N ALA A 55 -5.12 -14.52 -2.19
CA ALA A 55 -5.48 -15.90 -1.84
C ALA A 55 -6.63 -16.45 -2.72
N GLN A 56 -7.59 -15.60 -3.11
CA GLN A 56 -8.65 -15.97 -4.06
C GLN A 56 -8.12 -16.17 -5.49
N ARG A 57 -7.22 -15.29 -5.94
CA ARG A 57 -6.66 -15.35 -7.31
C ARG A 57 -5.66 -16.49 -7.48
N ILE A 58 -4.98 -16.89 -6.40
CA ILE A 58 -3.91 -17.90 -6.43
C ILE A 58 -4.19 -19.00 -5.36
N PRO A 59 -5.28 -19.75 -5.51
CA PRO A 59 -5.73 -20.71 -4.49
C PRO A 59 -4.77 -21.90 -4.29
N SER A 60 -3.85 -22.12 -5.23
CA SER A 60 -2.82 -23.15 -5.16
C SER A 60 -1.55 -22.74 -4.40
N ALA A 61 -1.38 -21.45 -4.05
CA ALA A 61 -0.29 -20.98 -3.22
C ALA A 61 -0.69 -20.99 -1.72
N ARG A 62 0.28 -21.07 -0.83
CA ARG A 62 0.11 -20.94 0.62
C ARG A 62 0.66 -19.61 1.08
N PHE A 63 -0.18 -18.81 1.73
CA PHE A 63 0.17 -17.49 2.23
C PHE A 63 0.45 -17.53 3.72
N THR A 64 1.57 -16.92 4.12
CA THR A 64 1.84 -16.52 5.50
C THR A 64 1.78 -15.01 5.54
N SER A 65 0.72 -14.45 6.13
CA SER A 65 0.49 -13.01 6.20
C SER A 65 0.85 -12.52 7.60
N VAL A 66 1.77 -11.55 7.67
CA VAL A 66 2.26 -11.01 8.96
C VAL A 66 1.93 -9.54 9.09
N ASP A 67 1.63 -9.11 10.31
CA ASP A 67 1.49 -7.70 10.68
C ASP A 67 1.92 -7.50 12.14
N ILE A 68 2.34 -6.29 12.48
CA ILE A 68 2.71 -5.94 13.86
C ILE A 68 1.48 -5.76 14.76
N SER A 69 0.32 -5.40 14.17
CA SER A 69 -0.92 -5.10 14.85
C SER A 69 -1.78 -6.36 15.05
N ALA A 70 -1.93 -6.80 16.29
CA ALA A 70 -2.83 -7.92 16.61
C ALA A 70 -4.29 -7.63 16.24
N ASN A 71 -4.73 -6.36 16.34
CA ASN A 71 -6.08 -5.96 15.98
C ASN A 71 -6.32 -6.06 14.48
N SER A 72 -5.33 -5.62 13.66
CA SER A 72 -5.39 -5.74 12.21
C SER A 72 -5.44 -7.21 11.78
N LEU A 73 -4.63 -8.07 12.40
CA LEU A 73 -4.64 -9.51 12.13
C LEU A 73 -5.96 -10.18 12.51
N ALA A 74 -6.60 -9.78 13.61
CA ALA A 74 -7.92 -10.29 13.98
C ALA A 74 -8.97 -9.94 12.92
N GLU A 75 -8.92 -8.73 12.37
CA GLU A 75 -9.77 -8.28 11.27
C GLU A 75 -9.46 -9.07 9.98
N ALA A 76 -8.19 -9.18 9.60
CA ALA A 76 -7.73 -9.93 8.44
C ALA A 76 -8.20 -11.39 8.48
N LYS A 77 -8.08 -12.03 9.65
CA LYS A 77 -8.58 -13.39 9.85
C LYS A 77 -10.09 -13.48 9.66
N ARG A 78 -10.86 -12.56 10.25
CA ARG A 78 -12.30 -12.54 10.10
C ARG A 78 -12.72 -12.40 8.64
N THR A 79 -12.06 -11.53 7.90
CA THR A 79 -12.36 -11.29 6.48
C THR A 79 -12.03 -12.50 5.61
N THR A 80 -10.88 -13.15 5.86
CA THR A 80 -10.48 -14.36 5.13
C THR A 80 -11.36 -15.57 5.47
N ASP A 81 -11.74 -15.74 6.74
CA ASP A 81 -12.68 -16.79 7.17
C ASP A 81 -14.05 -16.61 6.51
N ALA A 82 -14.56 -15.36 6.46
CA ALA A 82 -15.83 -15.03 5.79
C ALA A 82 -15.77 -15.28 4.27
N ALA A 83 -14.62 -15.13 3.65
CA ALA A 83 -14.38 -15.46 2.25
C ALA A 83 -14.13 -16.97 1.99
N GLY A 84 -14.13 -17.81 3.03
CA GLY A 84 -13.90 -19.25 2.93
C GLY A 84 -12.49 -19.65 2.53
N LEU A 85 -11.49 -18.78 2.77
CA LEU A 85 -10.10 -19.03 2.37
C LEU A 85 -9.40 -19.92 3.39
N THR A 86 -8.77 -20.99 2.91
CA THR A 86 -8.06 -21.97 3.75
C THR A 86 -6.56 -22.02 3.48
N ASN A 87 -6.09 -21.24 2.52
CA ASN A 87 -4.69 -21.19 2.08
C ASN A 87 -3.91 -20.02 2.70
N VAL A 88 -4.43 -19.39 3.76
CA VAL A 88 -3.80 -18.28 4.48
C VAL A 88 -3.60 -18.64 5.95
N ARG A 89 -2.42 -18.33 6.48
CA ARG A 89 -2.14 -18.32 7.93
C ARG A 89 -1.65 -16.93 8.33
N PHE A 90 -2.00 -16.49 9.53
CA PHE A 90 -1.61 -15.22 10.09
C PHE A 90 -0.64 -15.38 11.24
N GLU A 91 0.34 -14.49 11.33
CA GLU A 91 1.30 -14.46 12.43
C GLU A 91 1.63 -13.00 12.82
N GLN A 92 1.60 -12.70 14.12
CA GLN A 92 1.98 -11.38 14.60
C GLN A 92 3.50 -11.26 14.64
N ALA A 93 4.07 -10.38 13.83
CA ALA A 93 5.51 -10.15 13.77
C ALA A 93 5.85 -8.74 13.32
N ASP A 94 7.00 -8.24 13.78
CA ASP A 94 7.63 -7.04 13.26
C ASP A 94 8.48 -7.41 12.03
N ILE A 95 8.37 -6.66 10.94
CA ILE A 95 9.13 -6.87 9.70
C ILE A 95 10.65 -6.87 9.94
N PHE A 96 11.11 -6.17 10.99
CA PHE A 96 12.52 -6.13 11.36
C PHE A 96 12.98 -7.32 12.23
N SER A 97 12.06 -8.19 12.69
CA SER A 97 12.35 -9.35 13.53
C SER A 97 11.43 -10.54 13.24
N LEU A 98 11.36 -10.94 11.97
CA LEU A 98 10.51 -12.04 11.51
C LEU A 98 11.00 -13.39 12.05
N PRO A 99 10.11 -14.25 12.59
CA PRO A 99 10.47 -15.51 13.23
C PRO A 99 10.65 -16.68 12.25
N PHE A 100 11.15 -16.39 11.04
CA PHE A 100 11.32 -17.39 9.99
C PHE A 100 12.80 -17.68 9.73
N ALA A 101 13.10 -18.92 9.39
CA ALA A 101 14.44 -19.28 8.94
C ALA A 101 14.74 -18.63 7.57
N PRO A 102 16.02 -18.35 7.27
CA PRO A 102 16.41 -17.97 5.92
C PRO A 102 15.91 -18.97 4.87
N GLU A 103 15.61 -18.50 3.69
CA GLU A 103 15.20 -19.34 2.54
C GLU A 103 13.93 -20.16 2.77
N SER A 104 12.98 -19.62 3.55
CA SER A 104 11.72 -20.28 3.87
C SER A 104 10.63 -20.08 2.82
N PHE A 105 10.74 -19.02 1.98
CA PHE A 105 9.68 -18.62 1.05
C PHE A 105 10.16 -18.61 -0.39
N ASP A 106 9.26 -18.99 -1.30
CA ASP A 106 9.47 -18.87 -2.74
C ASP A 106 9.24 -17.43 -3.21
N HIS A 107 8.28 -16.75 -2.58
CA HIS A 107 7.92 -15.37 -2.92
C HIS A 107 7.64 -14.53 -1.68
N VAL A 108 7.90 -13.23 -1.80
CA VAL A 108 7.51 -12.22 -0.81
C VAL A 108 6.63 -11.18 -1.49
N PHE A 109 5.58 -10.75 -0.82
CA PHE A 109 4.68 -9.70 -1.25
C PHE A 109 4.61 -8.60 -0.20
N VAL A 110 4.74 -7.33 -0.65
CA VAL A 110 4.68 -6.13 0.18
C VAL A 110 3.81 -5.11 -0.54
N CYS A 111 2.80 -4.56 0.13
CA CYS A 111 1.91 -3.58 -0.48
C CYS A 111 1.55 -2.47 0.52
N PHE A 112 1.93 -1.24 0.21
CA PHE A 112 1.68 -0.04 1.03
C PHE A 112 2.25 -0.13 2.46
N VAL A 113 3.48 -0.64 2.57
CA VAL A 113 4.20 -0.85 3.84
C VAL A 113 5.46 -0.01 3.93
N LEU A 114 6.28 -0.01 2.87
CA LEU A 114 7.58 0.66 2.89
C LEU A 114 7.46 2.16 3.13
N GLU A 115 6.36 2.76 2.68
CA GLU A 115 6.06 4.18 2.88
C GLU A 115 5.98 4.59 4.36
N HIS A 116 5.70 3.63 5.26
CA HIS A 116 5.59 3.85 6.70
C HIS A 116 6.89 3.55 7.46
N LEU A 117 7.88 2.95 6.80
CA LEU A 117 9.13 2.53 7.43
C LEU A 117 10.20 3.63 7.34
N SER A 118 10.93 3.81 8.42
CA SER A 118 12.09 4.71 8.44
C SER A 118 13.33 4.10 7.78
N GLN A 119 13.37 2.78 7.64
CA GLN A 119 14.49 2.00 7.13
C GLN A 119 14.01 0.98 6.08
N PRO A 120 13.43 1.46 4.94
CA PRO A 120 12.83 0.56 3.95
C PRO A 120 13.84 -0.38 3.29
N VAL A 121 15.09 0.04 3.09
CA VAL A 121 16.16 -0.83 2.56
C VAL A 121 16.48 -1.97 3.52
N GLU A 122 16.57 -1.68 4.84
CA GLU A 122 16.82 -2.72 5.84
C GLU A 122 15.69 -3.76 5.86
N ALA A 123 14.43 -3.31 5.79
CA ALA A 123 13.28 -4.21 5.67
C ALA A 123 13.39 -5.11 4.42
N LEU A 124 13.73 -4.54 3.26
CA LEU A 124 13.92 -5.30 2.03
C LEU A 124 15.09 -6.29 2.12
N VAL A 125 16.20 -5.93 2.80
CA VAL A 125 17.34 -6.85 3.04
C VAL A 125 16.91 -8.04 3.91
N ILE A 126 16.11 -7.80 4.95
CA ILE A 126 15.57 -8.87 5.80
C ILE A 126 14.67 -9.79 4.99
N LEU A 127 13.75 -9.23 4.22
CA LEU A 127 12.84 -9.99 3.36
C LEU A 127 13.58 -10.79 2.28
N ASN A 128 14.62 -10.21 1.67
CA ASN A 128 15.46 -10.90 0.69
C ASN A 128 16.16 -12.14 1.28
N LYS A 129 16.60 -12.08 2.55
CA LYS A 129 17.18 -13.25 3.23
C LYS A 129 16.20 -14.41 3.40
N LEU A 130 14.89 -14.12 3.50
CA LEU A 130 13.85 -15.14 3.65
C LEU A 130 13.47 -15.82 2.34
N LEU A 131 13.81 -15.21 1.19
CA LEU A 131 13.60 -15.82 -0.12
C LEU A 131 14.56 -16.99 -0.35
N ARG A 132 14.08 -18.06 -0.98
CA ARG A 132 14.92 -19.09 -1.58
C ARG A 132 15.72 -18.51 -2.74
N PRO A 133 16.89 -19.08 -3.10
CA PRO A 133 17.63 -18.67 -4.30
C PRO A 133 16.74 -18.70 -5.56
N GLY A 134 16.68 -17.59 -6.30
CA GLY A 134 15.77 -17.41 -7.44
C GLY A 134 14.32 -17.12 -7.07
N GLY A 135 13.99 -16.99 -5.79
CA GLY A 135 12.70 -16.49 -5.32
C GLY A 135 12.51 -15.01 -5.60
N THR A 136 11.27 -14.54 -5.61
CA THR A 136 10.96 -13.15 -6.01
C THR A 136 10.33 -12.36 -4.88
N ILE A 137 10.57 -11.05 -4.89
CA ILE A 137 9.83 -10.08 -4.09
C ILE A 137 9.00 -9.18 -5.01
N THR A 138 7.73 -9.01 -4.68
CA THR A 138 6.84 -8.02 -5.31
C THR A 138 6.55 -6.91 -4.30
N VAL A 139 6.80 -5.67 -4.69
CA VAL A 139 6.53 -4.48 -3.86
C VAL A 139 5.59 -3.55 -4.61
N ILE A 140 4.52 -3.09 -3.97
CA ILE A 140 3.59 -2.10 -4.52
C ILE A 140 3.52 -0.93 -3.56
N GLU A 141 3.80 0.28 -4.06
CA GLU A 141 3.76 1.51 -3.24
C GLU A 141 3.14 2.67 -4.01
N GLY A 142 2.55 3.59 -3.27
CA GLY A 142 2.00 4.82 -3.82
C GLY A 142 3.04 5.94 -3.96
N ASP A 143 2.66 6.97 -4.71
CA ASP A 143 3.41 8.20 -4.81
C ASP A 143 2.45 9.40 -4.74
N HIS A 144 2.24 9.93 -3.55
CA HIS A 144 1.28 11.03 -3.34
C HIS A 144 1.66 12.34 -4.06
N GLY A 145 2.90 12.47 -4.52
CA GLY A 145 3.34 13.57 -5.36
C GLY A 145 3.05 13.40 -6.84
N SER A 146 2.43 12.28 -7.26
CA SER A 146 2.08 12.00 -8.67
C SER A 146 0.61 12.25 -8.98
N THR A 147 -0.05 13.14 -8.22
CA THR A 147 -1.45 13.51 -8.44
C THR A 147 -1.59 14.60 -9.48
N TYR A 148 -2.52 14.40 -10.42
CA TYR A 148 -2.99 15.41 -11.37
C TYR A 148 -4.51 15.39 -11.37
N PHE A 149 -5.13 16.56 -11.42
CA PHE A 149 -6.59 16.63 -11.40
C PHE A 149 -7.10 17.89 -12.09
N HIS A 150 -8.34 17.80 -12.56
CA HIS A 150 -9.10 18.91 -13.10
C HIS A 150 -10.48 18.97 -12.41
N PRO A 151 -10.97 20.16 -12.02
CA PRO A 151 -10.26 21.46 -12.04
C PRO A 151 -9.04 21.46 -11.12
N ASP A 152 -8.00 22.22 -11.51
CA ASP A 152 -6.83 22.43 -10.65
C ASP A 152 -7.19 23.28 -9.43
N SER A 153 -6.55 22.99 -8.27
CA SER A 153 -6.81 23.70 -7.02
C SER A 153 -5.54 23.84 -6.19
N SER A 154 -5.19 25.09 -5.91
CA SER A 154 -4.08 25.38 -5.00
C SER A 154 -4.32 24.85 -3.59
N ALA A 155 -5.56 24.89 -3.09
CA ALA A 155 -5.93 24.37 -1.79
C ALA A 155 -5.75 22.84 -1.73
N ALA A 156 -6.21 22.11 -2.77
CA ALA A 156 -6.03 20.66 -2.86
C ALA A 156 -4.55 20.27 -2.84
N HIS A 157 -3.70 20.99 -3.57
CA HIS A 157 -2.25 20.78 -3.51
C HIS A 157 -1.66 21.05 -2.12
N VAL A 158 -2.19 22.04 -1.36
CA VAL A 158 -1.77 22.25 0.04
C VAL A 158 -2.10 21.03 0.90
N ALA A 159 -3.33 20.50 0.84
CA ALA A 159 -3.72 19.36 1.66
C ALA A 159 -2.92 18.09 1.32
N ILE A 160 -2.63 17.84 0.05
CA ILE A 160 -1.76 16.74 -0.38
C ILE A 160 -0.34 16.90 0.19
N ARG A 161 0.22 18.13 0.16
CA ARG A 161 1.51 18.40 0.80
C ARG A 161 1.48 18.21 2.31
N CYS A 162 0.36 18.53 2.98
CA CYS A 162 0.19 18.25 4.41
C CYS A 162 0.30 16.76 4.72
N LEU A 163 -0.37 15.89 3.95
CA LEU A 163 -0.25 14.45 4.10
C LEU A 163 1.20 13.98 3.93
N ILE A 164 1.87 14.41 2.84
CA ILE A 164 3.28 14.07 2.58
C ILE A 164 4.17 14.49 3.74
N GLU A 165 3.98 15.69 4.27
CA GLU A 165 4.79 16.21 5.38
C GLU A 165 4.50 15.49 6.71
N LEU A 166 3.24 15.19 7.01
CA LEU A 166 2.88 14.39 8.20
C LEU A 166 3.54 13.02 8.17
N GLN A 167 3.54 12.35 7.02
CA GLN A 167 4.19 11.05 6.87
C GLN A 167 5.71 11.16 7.04
N ARG A 168 6.32 12.22 6.49
CA ARG A 168 7.75 12.52 6.71
C ARG A 168 8.07 12.77 8.18
N LEU A 169 7.24 13.52 8.89
CA LEU A 169 7.39 13.78 10.34
C LEU A 169 7.24 12.50 11.18
N ALA A 170 6.41 11.56 10.74
CA ALA A 170 6.28 10.23 11.33
C ALA A 170 7.48 9.30 11.00
N GLY A 171 8.40 9.73 10.13
CA GLY A 171 9.58 8.97 9.72
C GLY A 171 9.37 8.07 8.51
N GLY A 172 8.23 8.19 7.82
CA GLY A 172 7.91 7.52 6.57
C GLY A 172 8.22 8.37 5.31
N ASN A 173 7.76 7.89 4.16
CA ASN A 173 7.96 8.58 2.89
C ASN A 173 6.79 8.35 1.92
N ALA A 174 5.85 9.29 1.86
CA ALA A 174 4.70 9.28 0.96
C ALA A 174 5.04 9.35 -0.54
N LEU A 175 6.30 9.51 -0.90
CA LEU A 175 6.79 9.56 -2.27
C LEU A 175 7.64 8.33 -2.62
N ILE A 176 7.53 7.25 -1.84
CA ILE A 176 8.43 6.10 -1.92
C ILE A 176 8.27 5.33 -3.24
N GLY A 177 7.09 5.33 -3.84
CA GLY A 177 6.81 4.60 -5.08
C GLY A 177 7.81 4.91 -6.19
N ARG A 178 8.15 6.20 -6.42
CA ARG A 178 9.16 6.63 -7.40
C ARG A 178 10.59 6.17 -7.08
N ARG A 179 10.81 5.66 -5.87
CA ARG A 179 12.12 5.21 -5.37
C ARG A 179 12.27 3.69 -5.33
N LEU A 180 11.24 2.93 -5.73
CA LEU A 180 11.28 1.45 -5.60
C LEU A 180 12.50 0.84 -6.29
N TYR A 181 12.83 1.27 -7.52
CA TYR A 181 13.98 0.71 -8.25
C TYR A 181 15.30 0.82 -7.46
N PRO A 182 15.77 2.03 -7.06
CA PRO A 182 17.01 2.13 -6.31
C PRO A 182 16.95 1.42 -4.94
N LEU A 183 15.80 1.43 -4.23
CA LEU A 183 15.67 0.76 -2.93
C LEU A 183 15.81 -0.76 -3.06
N MET A 184 15.20 -1.35 -4.08
CA MET A 184 15.26 -2.79 -4.35
C MET A 184 16.67 -3.22 -4.79
N VAL A 185 17.34 -2.43 -5.63
CA VAL A 185 18.74 -2.69 -6.03
C VAL A 185 19.68 -2.59 -4.82
N GLU A 186 19.53 -1.56 -3.98
CA GLU A 186 20.33 -1.36 -2.78
C GLU A 186 20.16 -2.50 -1.76
N SER A 187 18.99 -3.15 -1.74
CA SER A 187 18.72 -4.30 -0.87
C SER A 187 19.35 -5.62 -1.37
N GLY A 188 20.08 -5.61 -2.48
CA GLY A 188 20.74 -6.78 -3.04
C GLY A 188 19.84 -7.68 -3.89
N LEU A 189 18.69 -7.17 -4.34
CA LEU A 189 17.85 -7.87 -5.32
C LEU A 189 18.42 -7.68 -6.73
N GLU A 190 18.30 -8.73 -7.53
CA GLU A 190 18.72 -8.77 -8.93
C GLU A 190 17.50 -8.71 -9.86
N ALA A 191 17.73 -8.52 -11.17
CA ALA A 191 16.68 -8.46 -12.20
C ALA A 191 15.49 -7.53 -11.84
N VAL A 192 15.78 -6.44 -11.13
CA VAL A 192 14.76 -5.51 -10.66
C VAL A 192 14.06 -4.83 -11.83
N HIS A 193 12.74 -4.99 -11.88
CA HIS A 193 11.87 -4.31 -12.83
C HIS A 193 10.79 -3.54 -12.08
N VAL A 194 10.63 -2.24 -12.39
CA VAL A 194 9.58 -1.39 -11.81
C VAL A 194 8.70 -0.84 -12.91
N SER A 195 7.38 -0.95 -12.72
CA SER A 195 6.39 -0.42 -13.66
C SER A 195 5.42 0.52 -12.97
N PRO A 196 5.10 1.68 -13.57
CA PRO A 196 4.04 2.55 -13.07
C PRO A 196 2.67 1.91 -13.30
N ARG A 197 1.76 2.09 -12.34
CA ARG A 197 0.37 1.66 -12.36
C ARG A 197 -0.49 2.90 -12.20
N MET A 198 -0.81 3.54 -13.32
CA MET A 198 -1.52 4.82 -13.30
C MET A 198 -3.03 4.61 -13.25
N VAL A 199 -3.65 5.20 -12.23
CA VAL A 199 -5.09 5.39 -12.16
C VAL A 199 -5.43 6.68 -12.90
N TYR A 200 -6.29 6.57 -13.91
CA TYR A 200 -6.90 7.72 -14.58
C TYR A 200 -8.41 7.62 -14.42
N VAL A 201 -9.00 8.62 -13.78
CA VAL A 201 -10.42 8.66 -13.42
C VAL A 201 -11.10 9.83 -14.10
N ASP A 202 -12.22 9.55 -14.75
CA ASP A 202 -13.17 10.50 -15.28
C ASP A 202 -14.59 9.94 -15.16
N SER A 203 -15.60 10.70 -15.57
CA SER A 203 -17.01 10.33 -15.45
C SER A 203 -17.40 9.06 -16.22
N SER A 204 -16.59 8.60 -17.20
CA SER A 204 -16.82 7.34 -17.91
C SER A 204 -16.52 6.10 -17.05
N LYS A 205 -15.89 6.29 -15.90
CA LYS A 205 -15.45 5.23 -14.97
C LYS A 205 -16.06 5.40 -13.57
N PRO A 206 -17.39 5.29 -13.43
CA PRO A 206 -18.09 5.63 -12.19
C PRO A 206 -17.62 4.82 -10.98
N GLY A 207 -17.19 3.57 -11.17
CA GLY A 207 -16.59 2.75 -10.11
C GLY A 207 -15.28 3.33 -9.57
N LEU A 208 -14.42 3.89 -10.43
CA LEU A 208 -13.19 4.56 -9.99
C LEU A 208 -13.47 5.96 -9.40
N VAL A 209 -14.48 6.69 -9.91
CA VAL A 209 -14.91 7.96 -9.33
C VAL A 209 -15.31 7.77 -7.88
N ASP A 210 -16.18 6.80 -7.59
CA ASP A 210 -16.65 6.53 -6.23
C ASP A 210 -15.57 5.85 -5.39
N GLY A 211 -15.02 4.73 -5.87
CA GLY A 211 -14.09 3.90 -5.09
C GLY A 211 -12.72 4.52 -4.89
N PHE A 212 -12.14 5.11 -5.94
CA PHE A 212 -10.78 5.67 -5.82
C PHE A 212 -10.79 7.15 -5.46
N THR A 213 -11.44 8.02 -6.26
CA THR A 213 -11.35 9.46 -6.02
C THR A 213 -12.02 9.85 -4.71
N ARG A 214 -13.27 9.41 -4.45
CA ARG A 214 -14.01 9.79 -3.24
C ARG A 214 -13.59 9.00 -2.02
N LYS A 215 -13.78 7.66 -2.06
CA LYS A 215 -13.64 6.79 -0.89
C LYS A 215 -12.19 6.44 -0.54
N THR A 216 -11.27 6.52 -1.48
CA THR A 216 -9.85 6.24 -1.21
C THR A 216 -9.07 7.52 -1.04
N PHE A 217 -8.84 8.29 -2.10
CA PHE A 217 -7.89 9.40 -2.05
C PHE A 217 -8.40 10.59 -1.26
N THR A 218 -9.61 11.07 -1.55
CA THR A 218 -10.20 12.21 -0.82
C THR A 218 -10.42 11.86 0.65
N ALA A 219 -10.94 10.66 0.96
CA ALA A 219 -11.12 10.20 2.34
C ALA A 219 -9.78 10.10 3.11
N MET A 220 -8.70 9.69 2.44
CA MET A 220 -7.35 9.69 3.03
C MET A 220 -6.89 11.11 3.38
N ILE A 221 -7.13 12.09 2.50
CA ILE A 221 -6.83 13.51 2.79
C ILE A 221 -7.69 14.01 3.95
N GLU A 222 -9.01 13.75 3.95
CA GLU A 222 -9.89 14.11 5.06
C GLU A 222 -9.39 13.58 6.41
N GLY A 223 -8.90 12.35 6.43
CA GLY A 223 -8.41 11.68 7.63
C GLY A 223 -7.24 12.37 8.32
N VAL A 224 -6.45 13.17 7.61
CA VAL A 224 -5.29 13.86 8.19
C VAL A 224 -5.57 15.33 8.57
N ARG A 225 -6.82 15.81 8.41
CA ARG A 225 -7.21 17.19 8.68
C ARG A 225 -6.74 17.71 10.04
N GLU A 226 -7.16 17.06 11.11
CA GLU A 226 -6.86 17.48 12.48
C GLU A 226 -5.35 17.47 12.76
N SER A 227 -4.65 16.47 12.25
CA SER A 227 -3.20 16.35 12.40
C SER A 227 -2.45 17.45 11.65
N ALA A 228 -2.90 17.81 10.43
CA ALA A 228 -2.32 18.87 9.63
C ALA A 228 -2.49 20.25 10.30
N ILE A 229 -3.67 20.54 10.81
CA ILE A 229 -3.97 21.80 11.52
C ILE A 229 -3.17 21.87 12.83
N LYS A 230 -3.16 20.79 13.60
CA LYS A 230 -2.41 20.71 14.87
C LYS A 230 -0.90 20.87 14.65
N ALA A 231 -0.38 20.38 13.54
CA ALA A 231 1.03 20.54 13.17
C ALA A 231 1.36 21.92 12.59
N GLY A 232 0.37 22.80 12.41
CA GLY A 232 0.56 24.15 11.84
C GLY A 232 0.93 24.13 10.34
N LEU A 233 0.61 23.06 9.62
CA LEU A 233 0.92 22.92 8.19
C LEU A 233 -0.08 23.68 7.31
N THR A 234 -1.27 23.95 7.84
CA THR A 234 -2.36 24.65 7.17
C THR A 234 -3.36 25.18 8.20
N ASP A 235 -4.32 25.99 7.76
CA ASP A 235 -5.47 26.44 8.56
C ASP A 235 -6.74 25.65 8.18
N PRO A 236 -7.79 25.67 9.03
CA PRO A 236 -9.03 24.94 8.80
C PRO A 236 -9.74 25.34 7.50
N GLU A 237 -9.76 26.64 7.15
CA GLU A 237 -10.47 27.16 5.98
C GLU A 237 -9.85 26.65 4.69
N THR A 238 -8.52 26.74 4.59
CA THR A 238 -7.73 26.21 3.46
C THR A 238 -7.91 24.70 3.32
N PHE A 239 -7.87 23.95 4.42
CA PHE A 239 -8.03 22.49 4.37
C PHE A 239 -9.44 22.08 3.95
N ASP A 240 -10.47 22.74 4.49
CA ASP A 240 -11.87 22.47 4.13
C ASP A 240 -12.17 22.83 2.66
N ALA A 241 -11.55 23.90 2.15
CA ALA A 241 -11.58 24.22 0.72
C ALA A 241 -10.92 23.12 -0.11
N ALA A 242 -9.76 22.62 0.31
CA ALA A 242 -9.05 21.52 -0.37
C ALA A 242 -9.92 20.27 -0.51
N VAL A 243 -10.61 19.88 0.55
CA VAL A 243 -11.48 18.69 0.55
C VAL A 243 -12.65 18.89 -0.43
N ARG A 244 -13.29 20.06 -0.41
CA ARG A 244 -14.36 20.40 -1.39
C ARG A 244 -13.84 20.33 -2.82
N ASP A 245 -12.65 20.86 -3.08
CA ASP A 245 -12.05 20.89 -4.41
C ASP A 245 -11.63 19.48 -4.89
N LEU A 246 -11.18 18.61 -3.99
CA LEU A 246 -10.94 17.21 -4.32
C LEU A 246 -12.25 16.48 -4.66
N HIS A 247 -13.34 16.72 -3.92
CA HIS A 247 -14.66 16.20 -4.29
C HIS A 247 -15.13 16.74 -5.64
N ARG A 248 -14.82 18.00 -5.98
CA ARG A 248 -15.15 18.60 -7.26
C ARG A 248 -14.50 17.88 -8.45
N THR A 249 -13.33 17.25 -8.27
CA THR A 249 -12.68 16.44 -9.31
C THR A 249 -13.45 15.15 -9.64
N ALA A 250 -14.40 14.76 -8.81
CA ALA A 250 -15.26 13.59 -8.98
C ALA A 250 -16.62 13.91 -9.65
N GLU A 251 -16.82 15.15 -10.14
CA GLU A 251 -18.01 15.57 -10.88
C GLU A 251 -17.90 15.24 -12.38
N ALA A 252 -18.96 15.51 -13.15
CA ALA A 252 -19.09 15.07 -14.54
C ALA A 252 -17.96 15.52 -15.48
N ASP A 253 -17.38 16.68 -15.24
CA ASP A 253 -16.26 17.25 -16.01
C ASP A 253 -14.92 17.14 -15.26
N GLY A 254 -14.92 16.44 -14.12
CA GLY A 254 -13.73 16.25 -13.31
C GLY A 254 -12.82 15.11 -13.82
N VAL A 255 -11.53 15.26 -13.53
CA VAL A 255 -10.50 14.25 -13.82
C VAL A 255 -9.59 14.11 -12.61
N PHE A 256 -9.19 12.86 -12.29
CA PHE A 256 -8.20 12.59 -11.26
C PHE A 256 -7.20 11.52 -11.73
N CYS A 257 -5.92 11.78 -11.55
CA CYS A 257 -4.84 10.83 -11.84
C CYS A 257 -3.96 10.61 -10.63
N TYR A 258 -3.49 9.37 -10.48
CA TYR A 258 -2.55 8.97 -9.44
C TYR A 258 -1.68 7.81 -9.93
N THR A 259 -0.44 7.73 -9.47
CA THR A 259 0.45 6.64 -9.86
C THR A 259 0.90 5.81 -8.66
N PHE A 260 0.61 4.52 -8.72
CA PHE A 260 1.30 3.51 -7.93
C PHE A 260 2.51 2.98 -8.72
N PHE A 261 3.45 2.38 -8.03
CA PHE A 261 4.58 1.69 -8.64
C PHE A 261 4.63 0.26 -8.14
N LYS A 262 4.81 -0.68 -9.08
CA LYS A 262 4.99 -2.10 -8.79
C LYS A 262 6.40 -2.50 -9.18
N GLY A 263 7.19 -2.92 -8.20
CA GLY A 263 8.53 -3.46 -8.38
C GLY A 263 8.52 -4.98 -8.20
N VAL A 264 9.26 -5.69 -9.04
CA VAL A 264 9.58 -7.10 -8.87
C VAL A 264 11.09 -7.25 -8.96
N GLY A 265 11.69 -8.02 -8.05
CA GLY A 265 13.11 -8.35 -8.05
C GLY A 265 13.31 -9.80 -7.63
N GLU A 266 14.47 -10.37 -7.95
CA GLU A 266 14.82 -11.74 -7.66
C GLU A 266 15.95 -11.81 -6.63
N LYS A 267 15.93 -12.81 -5.76
CA LYS A 267 17.09 -13.20 -4.97
C LYS A 267 18.11 -13.87 -5.88
N SER A 268 19.40 -13.50 -5.74
CA SER A 268 20.49 -14.16 -6.48
C SER A 268 20.43 -15.68 -6.33
N ARG A 269 20.68 -16.39 -7.43
CA ARG A 269 20.80 -17.86 -7.45
C ARG A 269 22.17 -18.33 -6.99
N CYS A 270 23.14 -17.43 -6.97
CA CYS A 270 24.51 -17.68 -6.51
C CYS A 270 24.69 -17.03 -5.13
N SER A 271 24.59 -17.79 -4.08
CA SER A 271 24.97 -17.40 -2.72
C SER A 271 26.14 -18.23 -2.25
#